data_c99db74112bdc8aca91da82740ad3890
#
_entry.id   c99db74112bdc8aca91da82740ad3890
#
_cell.length_a   1.000
_cell.length_b   1.000
_cell.length_c   1.000
_cell.angle_alpha   90.00
_cell.angle_beta   90.00
_cell.angle_gamma   90.00
#
_symmetry.space_group_name_H-M   'P 1'
#
loop_
_entity.id
_entity.type
_entity.pdbx_description
1 polymer ?
#
loop_
_entity_poly.entity_id
_entity_poly.type
_entity_poly.pdbx_seq_one_letter_code
_entity_poly.pdbx_strand_id
1 'polypeptide(L)'
;ALPISSNGAITFEPDTDPTKPVNPTNPDEKVEPEDPTDPTGPKPGTAGPLSIDYASSFQFGAQKITSDTKDYYAQIQTFKDGTTGPNYVQVTDKRGTQEGWTLSAVQNGQFKTAQNEELVGAALSIANAGVTSIVDAAYAPTPTAAHTFVPGTEVELVKAEDGKGMGTWVYRFGKDATEGATAVKLNVPGKAIKLAKEYRTTLTWTLKSVPTNVGG
;
A
#
# COMPACT_ATOMS: atom_id res chain seq x y z
N ALA A 1 20.72 9.21 55.19
CA ALA A 1 20.04 9.98 54.14
C ALA A 1 18.54 9.68 54.21
N LEU A 2 17.70 10.70 54.09
CA LEU A 2 16.25 10.54 54.08
C LEU A 2 15.78 10.81 52.64
N PRO A 3 15.24 9.82 51.92
CA PRO A 3 14.74 10.00 50.58
C PRO A 3 13.41 10.80 50.60
N ILE A 4 13.19 11.56 49.54
CA ILE A 4 11.92 12.19 49.23
C ILE A 4 11.52 11.80 47.80
N SER A 5 10.26 11.53 47.60
CA SER A 5 9.71 11.20 46.27
C SER A 5 8.96 12.39 45.70
N SER A 6 9.11 12.58 44.37
CA SER A 6 8.30 13.53 43.58
C SER A 6 7.64 12.80 42.40
N ASN A 7 6.54 13.34 41.90
CA ASN A 7 5.78 12.73 40.83
C ASN A 7 6.14 13.39 39.49
N GLY A 8 6.05 12.61 38.40
CA GLY A 8 6.07 13.08 37.03
C GLY A 8 4.80 12.50 36.31
N ALA A 9 4.19 13.27 35.43
CA ALA A 9 3.02 12.85 34.68
C ALA A 9 3.07 13.39 33.24
N ILE A 10 2.56 12.61 32.29
CA ILE A 10 2.32 13.00 30.91
C ILE A 10 1.03 12.32 30.43
N THR A 11 0.29 12.99 29.57
CA THR A 11 -0.93 12.45 28.92
C THR A 11 -0.75 12.54 27.42
N PHE A 12 -1.12 11.47 26.71
CA PHE A 12 -1.19 11.46 25.26
C PHE A 12 -2.64 11.49 24.80
N GLU A 13 -2.88 12.16 23.67
CA GLU A 13 -4.18 12.27 23.01
C GLU A 13 -4.07 11.77 21.57
N PRO A 14 -5.18 11.29 20.95
CA PRO A 14 -5.20 10.95 19.54
C PRO A 14 -4.77 12.15 18.68
N ASP A 15 -3.97 11.89 17.65
CA ASP A 15 -3.54 12.91 16.71
C ASP A 15 -4.23 12.69 15.35
N THR A 16 -4.87 13.74 14.83
CA THR A 16 -5.61 13.73 13.55
C THR A 16 -4.82 14.37 12.40
N ASP A 17 -3.63 14.91 12.66
CA ASP A 17 -2.80 15.52 11.63
C ASP A 17 -2.33 14.47 10.60
N PRO A 18 -2.26 14.84 9.30
CA PRO A 18 -1.76 13.93 8.27
C PRO A 18 -0.34 13.45 8.55
N THR A 19 -0.10 12.16 8.37
CA THR A 19 1.23 11.57 8.47
C THR A 19 1.91 11.58 7.12
N LYS A 20 3.15 12.10 7.06
CA LYS A 20 3.93 12.10 5.82
C LYS A 20 4.38 10.69 5.43
N PRO A 21 4.48 10.38 4.13
CA PRO A 21 5.06 9.13 3.66
C PRO A 21 6.49 8.93 4.18
N VAL A 22 6.82 7.67 4.48
CA VAL A 22 8.16 7.25 4.88
C VAL A 22 8.79 6.37 3.81
N ASN A 23 10.12 6.28 3.83
CA ASN A 23 10.87 5.40 2.93
C ASN A 23 10.52 3.93 3.22
N PRO A 24 10.02 3.17 2.22
CA PRO A 24 9.60 1.78 2.45
C PRO A 24 10.75 0.83 2.78
N THR A 25 11.99 1.23 2.59
CA THR A 25 13.19 0.45 2.98
C THR A 25 13.85 0.97 4.26
N ASN A 26 13.54 2.20 4.65
CA ASN A 26 14.02 2.82 5.90
C ASN A 26 12.91 3.70 6.51
N PRO A 27 11.95 3.12 7.24
CA PRO A 27 10.77 3.85 7.74
C PRO A 27 11.05 5.00 8.73
N ASP A 28 12.30 5.21 9.13
CA ASP A 28 12.72 6.36 9.92
C ASP A 28 12.87 7.65 9.09
N GLU A 29 12.96 7.51 7.77
CA GLU A 29 13.14 8.61 6.82
C GLU A 29 11.81 9.05 6.20
N LYS A 30 11.52 10.35 6.19
CA LYS A 30 10.41 10.94 5.43
C LYS A 30 10.81 11.05 3.96
N VAL A 31 9.86 10.79 3.06
CA VAL A 31 10.04 10.88 1.60
C VAL A 31 8.89 11.63 0.96
N GLU A 32 9.11 12.08 -0.28
CA GLU A 32 8.07 12.65 -1.14
C GLU A 32 7.89 11.76 -2.38
N PRO A 33 6.90 10.85 -2.38
CA PRO A 33 6.66 9.96 -3.50
C PRO A 33 6.20 10.72 -4.75
N GLU A 34 6.60 10.22 -5.91
CA GLU A 34 6.07 10.64 -7.21
C GLU A 34 5.00 9.64 -7.68
N ASP A 35 4.02 10.13 -8.45
CA ASP A 35 3.04 9.28 -9.11
C ASP A 35 3.38 9.18 -10.61
N PRO A 36 3.85 8.03 -11.10
CA PRO A 36 4.23 7.88 -12.50
C PRO A 36 3.03 7.87 -13.46
N THR A 37 1.81 7.82 -12.93
CA THR A 37 0.56 7.81 -13.72
C THR A 37 -0.17 9.15 -13.70
N ASP A 38 0.24 10.09 -12.84
CA ASP A 38 -0.37 11.41 -12.70
C ASP A 38 0.71 12.49 -12.49
N PRO A 39 0.93 13.39 -13.47
CA PRO A 39 1.96 14.43 -13.37
C PRO A 39 1.65 15.48 -12.31
N THR A 40 0.43 15.53 -11.77
CA THR A 40 0.06 16.42 -10.65
C THR A 40 0.49 15.89 -9.29
N GLY A 41 0.98 14.66 -9.25
CA GLY A 41 1.46 13.98 -8.06
C GLY A 41 0.46 12.98 -7.46
N PRO A 42 0.84 12.31 -6.37
CA PRO A 42 0.00 11.30 -5.75
C PRO A 42 -1.25 11.91 -5.13
N LYS A 43 -2.30 11.10 -5.03
CA LYS A 43 -3.50 11.48 -4.28
C LYS A 43 -3.15 11.71 -2.81
N PRO A 44 -3.76 12.71 -2.16
CA PRO A 44 -3.56 12.93 -0.73
C PRO A 44 -4.04 11.70 0.06
N GLY A 45 -3.39 11.44 1.19
CA GLY A 45 -3.83 10.44 2.15
C GLY A 45 -5.19 10.80 2.78
N THR A 46 -5.76 9.84 3.50
CA THR A 46 -6.98 10.07 4.27
C THR A 46 -6.68 10.85 5.55
N ALA A 47 -7.68 11.54 6.08
CA ALA A 47 -7.58 12.24 7.35
C ALA A 47 -7.98 11.34 8.53
N GLY A 48 -7.58 11.74 9.74
CA GLY A 48 -7.98 11.11 11.00
C GLY A 48 -6.85 10.35 11.70
N PRO A 49 -7.13 9.84 12.91
CA PRO A 49 -6.12 9.15 13.72
C PRO A 49 -5.85 7.71 13.23
N LEU A 50 -6.68 7.15 12.39
CA LEU A 50 -6.46 5.93 11.62
C LEU A 50 -6.54 6.30 10.13
N SER A 51 -5.43 6.24 9.41
CA SER A 51 -5.32 6.80 8.05
C SER A 51 -4.54 5.90 7.10
N ILE A 52 -4.89 5.97 5.81
CA ILE A 52 -4.00 5.57 4.71
C ILE A 52 -3.24 6.84 4.31
N ASP A 53 -1.94 6.86 4.56
CA ASP A 53 -1.14 8.05 4.31
C ASP A 53 -0.69 8.14 2.86
N TYR A 54 -0.46 6.99 2.23
CA TYR A 54 0.03 6.88 0.86
C TYR A 54 -0.29 5.50 0.26
N ALA A 55 -0.51 5.46 -1.06
CA ALA A 55 -0.57 4.24 -1.85
C ALA A 55 0.07 4.48 -3.22
N SER A 56 1.03 3.62 -3.60
CA SER A 56 1.69 3.67 -4.90
C SER A 56 0.74 3.41 -6.06
N SER A 57 0.91 4.16 -7.14
CA SER A 57 0.31 3.86 -8.45
C SER A 57 1.24 2.93 -9.25
N PHE A 58 0.68 2.03 -10.06
CA PHE A 58 1.44 1.05 -10.81
C PHE A 58 1.52 1.44 -12.29
N GLN A 59 2.74 1.70 -12.78
CA GLN A 59 3.01 2.02 -14.18
C GLN A 59 3.79 0.88 -14.84
N PHE A 60 3.21 0.29 -15.89
CA PHE A 60 3.82 -0.82 -16.64
C PHE A 60 4.53 -0.38 -17.92
N GLY A 61 4.56 0.93 -18.19
CA GLY A 61 5.24 1.51 -19.34
C GLY A 61 4.57 1.25 -20.69
N ALA A 62 5.23 1.67 -21.75
CA ALA A 62 4.80 1.40 -23.12
C ALA A 62 5.37 0.07 -23.58
N GLN A 63 4.51 -0.83 -24.06
CA GLN A 63 4.86 -2.18 -24.45
C GLN A 63 4.53 -2.42 -25.92
N LYS A 64 5.35 -3.20 -26.61
CA LYS A 64 5.06 -3.62 -27.99
C LYS A 64 3.95 -4.66 -28.00
N ILE A 65 3.02 -4.56 -28.94
CA ILE A 65 1.99 -5.56 -29.16
C ILE A 65 2.64 -6.87 -29.58
N THR A 66 2.21 -7.97 -28.95
CA THR A 66 2.66 -9.34 -29.25
C THR A 66 1.49 -10.29 -29.17
N SER A 67 1.58 -11.42 -29.88
CA SER A 67 0.67 -12.56 -29.76
C SER A 67 1.05 -13.53 -28.66
N ASP A 68 2.20 -13.33 -28.00
CA ASP A 68 2.63 -14.15 -26.88
C ASP A 68 1.96 -13.71 -25.57
N THR A 69 1.73 -14.66 -24.67
CA THR A 69 1.42 -14.33 -23.28
C THR A 69 2.66 -13.74 -22.61
N LYS A 70 2.53 -12.56 -21.99
CA LYS A 70 3.64 -11.83 -21.38
C LYS A 70 3.30 -11.38 -19.96
N ASP A 71 4.33 -11.40 -19.14
CA ASP A 71 4.39 -10.74 -17.85
C ASP A 71 5.06 -9.37 -18.01
N TYR A 72 4.40 -8.33 -17.52
CA TYR A 72 4.93 -6.98 -17.43
C TYR A 72 5.03 -6.60 -15.96
N TYR A 73 6.10 -5.91 -15.58
CA TYR A 73 6.33 -5.51 -14.19
C TYR A 73 6.16 -4.01 -14.04
N ALA A 74 5.53 -3.59 -12.95
CA ALA A 74 5.40 -2.18 -12.63
C ALA A 74 6.77 -1.56 -12.33
N GLN A 75 6.94 -0.31 -12.73
CA GLN A 75 8.09 0.49 -12.31
C GLN A 75 8.13 0.57 -10.79
N ILE A 76 9.33 0.54 -10.20
CA ILE A 76 9.49 0.77 -8.76
C ILE A 76 9.13 2.20 -8.40
N GLN A 77 8.82 2.44 -7.13
CA GLN A 77 8.50 3.76 -6.61
C GLN A 77 9.71 4.69 -6.74
N THR A 78 9.48 5.89 -7.27
CA THR A 78 10.44 6.99 -7.30
C THR A 78 10.04 8.08 -6.31
N PHE A 79 11.04 8.80 -5.80
CA PHE A 79 10.86 9.92 -4.88
C PHE A 79 11.49 11.18 -5.46
N LYS A 80 11.00 12.35 -5.05
CA LYS A 80 11.45 13.64 -5.60
C LYS A 80 12.95 13.92 -5.42
N ASP A 81 13.60 13.29 -4.46
CA ASP A 81 15.04 13.35 -4.23
C ASP A 81 15.86 12.48 -5.19
N GLY A 82 15.19 11.74 -6.10
CA GLY A 82 15.79 10.84 -7.06
C GLY A 82 16.09 9.43 -6.52
N THR A 83 15.78 9.16 -5.26
CA THR A 83 15.87 7.79 -4.71
C THR A 83 14.71 6.93 -5.17
N THR A 84 14.85 5.62 -5.01
CA THR A 84 13.85 4.64 -5.43
C THR A 84 13.65 3.56 -4.36
N GLY A 85 12.50 2.89 -4.40
CA GLY A 85 12.17 1.79 -3.50
C GLY A 85 11.05 0.91 -4.06
N PRO A 86 10.64 -0.13 -3.34
CA PRO A 86 9.48 -0.92 -3.73
C PRO A 86 8.20 -0.06 -3.69
N ASN A 87 7.22 -0.41 -4.51
CA ASN A 87 5.87 0.14 -4.38
C ASN A 87 5.27 -0.26 -3.03
N TYR A 88 4.43 0.59 -2.45
CA TYR A 88 3.91 0.36 -1.09
C TYR A 88 2.61 1.09 -0.80
N VAL A 89 1.97 0.69 0.32
CA VAL A 89 0.87 1.39 0.97
C VAL A 89 1.27 1.66 2.40
N GLN A 90 1.01 2.87 2.90
CA GLN A 90 1.33 3.27 4.26
C GLN A 90 0.05 3.52 5.06
N VAL A 91 -0.02 2.91 6.24
CA VAL A 91 -1.10 3.08 7.21
C VAL A 91 -0.53 3.63 8.51
N THR A 92 -1.24 4.57 9.13
CA THR A 92 -0.88 5.06 10.46
C THR A 92 -2.08 4.96 11.40
N ASP A 93 -1.84 4.40 12.58
CA ASP A 93 -2.79 4.33 13.70
C ASP A 93 -2.27 5.15 14.89
N LYS A 94 -2.91 6.30 15.13
CA LYS A 94 -2.64 7.24 16.23
C LYS A 94 -3.84 7.37 17.17
N ARG A 95 -4.74 6.38 17.18
CA ARG A 95 -5.95 6.38 18.03
C ARG A 95 -5.63 6.24 19.51
N GLY A 96 -4.56 5.52 19.84
CA GLY A 96 -4.17 5.22 21.22
C GLY A 96 -5.07 4.20 21.93
N THR A 97 -5.98 3.53 21.19
CA THR A 97 -6.93 2.55 21.73
C THR A 97 -6.45 1.11 21.63
N GLN A 98 -5.41 0.86 20.84
CA GLN A 98 -4.88 -0.47 20.51
C GLN A 98 -5.89 -1.41 19.81
N GLU A 99 -7.00 -0.88 19.36
CA GLU A 99 -7.91 -1.60 18.46
C GLU A 99 -7.18 -1.93 17.16
N GLY A 100 -7.42 -3.10 16.61
CA GLY A 100 -6.88 -3.50 15.33
C GLY A 100 -7.50 -2.76 14.16
N TRP A 101 -7.05 -3.10 12.97
CA TRP A 101 -7.56 -2.59 11.69
C TRP A 101 -7.32 -3.58 10.56
N THR A 102 -8.05 -3.42 9.49
CA THR A 102 -7.84 -4.17 8.24
C THR A 102 -7.63 -3.21 7.09
N LEU A 103 -6.68 -3.54 6.21
CA LEU A 103 -6.46 -2.87 4.93
C LEU A 103 -6.90 -3.81 3.81
N SER A 104 -7.90 -3.38 3.05
CA SER A 104 -8.41 -4.10 1.89
C SER A 104 -8.14 -3.33 0.61
N ALA A 105 -8.18 -4.03 -0.53
CA ALA A 105 -8.13 -3.42 -1.84
C ALA A 105 -9.13 -4.06 -2.79
N VAL A 106 -9.58 -3.27 -3.77
CA VAL A 106 -10.35 -3.74 -4.92
C VAL A 106 -9.79 -3.14 -6.20
N GLN A 107 -9.56 -3.96 -7.21
CA GLN A 107 -9.34 -3.49 -8.58
C GLN A 107 -10.71 -3.16 -9.17
N ASN A 108 -10.97 -1.88 -9.50
CA ASN A 108 -12.30 -1.36 -9.86
C ASN A 108 -12.78 -1.72 -11.28
N GLY A 109 -12.27 -2.78 -11.84
CA GLY A 109 -12.58 -3.27 -13.17
C GLY A 109 -11.33 -3.72 -13.90
N GLN A 110 -11.50 -4.27 -15.10
CA GLN A 110 -10.39 -4.68 -15.95
C GLN A 110 -9.64 -3.44 -16.46
N PHE A 111 -8.38 -3.62 -16.83
CA PHE A 111 -7.65 -2.63 -17.62
C PHE A 111 -8.40 -2.35 -18.92
N LYS A 112 -8.69 -1.10 -19.19
CA LYS A 112 -9.46 -0.68 -20.38
C LYS A 112 -8.99 0.66 -20.92
N THR A 113 -9.26 0.87 -22.22
CA THR A 113 -9.01 2.13 -22.89
C THR A 113 -10.04 3.20 -22.49
N ALA A 114 -9.80 4.45 -22.86
CA ALA A 114 -10.76 5.54 -22.67
C ALA A 114 -12.11 5.30 -23.38
N GLN A 115 -12.16 4.42 -24.38
CA GLN A 115 -13.37 4.00 -25.09
C GLN A 115 -13.99 2.71 -24.54
N ASN A 116 -13.52 2.26 -23.34
CA ASN A 116 -13.99 1.06 -22.64
C ASN A 116 -13.66 -0.29 -23.35
N GLU A 117 -12.65 -0.33 -24.20
CA GLU A 117 -12.15 -1.59 -24.76
C GLU A 117 -11.28 -2.28 -23.72
N GLU A 118 -11.70 -3.43 -23.23
CA GLU A 118 -11.02 -4.15 -22.14
C GLU A 118 -9.83 -4.98 -22.63
N LEU A 119 -8.79 -5.05 -21.80
CA LEU A 119 -7.67 -5.98 -21.94
C LEU A 119 -8.07 -7.33 -21.33
N VAL A 120 -8.83 -8.12 -22.08
CA VAL A 120 -9.51 -9.33 -21.60
C VAL A 120 -8.50 -10.35 -21.08
N GLY A 121 -8.73 -10.81 -19.84
CA GLY A 121 -7.90 -11.83 -19.20
C GLY A 121 -6.58 -11.32 -18.62
N ALA A 122 -6.32 -10.03 -18.69
CA ALA A 122 -5.17 -9.46 -17.98
C ALA A 122 -5.33 -9.64 -16.46
N ALA A 123 -4.27 -10.06 -15.79
CA ALA A 123 -4.26 -10.36 -14.36
C ALA A 123 -3.18 -9.55 -13.64
N LEU A 124 -3.62 -8.66 -12.76
CA LEU A 124 -2.76 -7.90 -11.86
C LEU A 124 -2.46 -8.72 -10.61
N SER A 125 -1.20 -8.81 -10.21
CA SER A 125 -0.80 -9.51 -9.01
C SER A 125 0.31 -8.79 -8.26
N ILE A 126 0.36 -9.03 -6.95
CA ILE A 126 1.44 -8.63 -6.05
C ILE A 126 2.12 -9.87 -5.47
N ALA A 127 3.40 -9.77 -5.21
CA ALA A 127 4.21 -10.83 -4.61
C ALA A 127 5.29 -10.24 -3.71
N ASN A 128 5.93 -11.07 -2.90
CA ASN A 128 6.99 -10.69 -1.96
C ASN A 128 6.57 -9.52 -1.06
N ALA A 129 5.29 -9.43 -0.76
CA ALA A 129 4.76 -8.37 0.08
C ALA A 129 5.00 -8.65 1.55
N GLY A 130 5.28 -7.59 2.30
CA GLY A 130 5.52 -7.66 3.73
C GLY A 130 5.29 -6.32 4.40
N VAL A 131 5.36 -6.30 5.71
CA VAL A 131 5.22 -5.06 6.49
C VAL A 131 6.53 -4.67 7.15
N THR A 132 6.75 -3.36 7.29
CA THR A 132 7.89 -2.80 8.02
C THR A 132 7.47 -1.53 8.76
N SER A 133 8.16 -1.21 9.84
CA SER A 133 7.93 -0.04 10.69
C SER A 133 9.16 0.23 11.54
N ILE A 134 9.22 1.41 12.17
CA ILE A 134 10.10 1.67 13.31
C ILE A 134 9.53 1.12 14.63
N VAL A 135 8.25 0.75 14.65
CA VAL A 135 7.59 0.12 15.80
C VAL A 135 8.12 -1.31 15.96
N ASP A 136 8.21 -1.79 17.19
CA ASP A 136 8.63 -3.15 17.50
C ASP A 136 7.80 -4.19 16.72
N ALA A 137 8.48 -5.18 16.16
CA ALA A 137 7.87 -6.25 15.37
C ALA A 137 6.83 -7.07 16.14
N ALA A 138 6.86 -7.05 17.47
CA ALA A 138 5.83 -7.67 18.31
C ALA A 138 4.43 -7.07 18.05
N TYR A 139 4.35 -5.84 17.55
CA TYR A 139 3.11 -5.15 17.23
C TYR A 139 2.76 -5.17 15.74
N ALA A 140 3.49 -5.93 14.94
CA ALA A 140 3.29 -5.98 13.50
C ALA A 140 1.90 -6.53 13.13
N PRO A 141 1.21 -5.91 12.15
CA PRO A 141 0.07 -6.52 11.50
C PRO A 141 0.52 -7.69 10.62
N THR A 142 -0.41 -8.55 10.26
CA THR A 142 -0.18 -9.71 9.40
C THR A 142 -0.46 -9.35 7.94
N PRO A 143 0.55 -9.39 7.05
CA PRO A 143 0.35 -9.11 5.63
C PRO A 143 0.02 -10.38 4.85
N THR A 144 -0.72 -10.21 3.74
CA THR A 144 -0.79 -11.17 2.64
C THR A 144 0.45 -11.01 1.77
N ALA A 145 1.26 -12.06 1.65
CA ALA A 145 2.55 -12.00 0.94
C ALA A 145 2.42 -12.00 -0.59
N ALA A 146 1.34 -12.57 -1.12
CA ALA A 146 1.06 -12.61 -2.56
C ALA A 146 -0.44 -12.68 -2.83
N HIS A 147 -0.89 -11.99 -3.88
CA HIS A 147 -2.29 -12.01 -4.29
C HIS A 147 -2.44 -11.69 -5.78
N THR A 148 -3.36 -12.37 -6.44
CA THR A 148 -3.81 -12.02 -7.80
C THR A 148 -5.20 -11.41 -7.70
N PHE A 149 -5.35 -10.16 -8.14
CA PHE A 149 -6.62 -9.45 -8.08
C PHE A 149 -7.63 -10.03 -9.07
N VAL A 150 -8.86 -10.14 -8.61
CA VAL A 150 -10.02 -10.39 -9.47
C VAL A 150 -10.79 -9.08 -9.58
N PRO A 151 -10.93 -8.49 -10.78
CA PRO A 151 -11.61 -7.22 -10.94
C PRO A 151 -13.00 -7.20 -10.29
N GLY A 152 -13.28 -6.17 -9.49
CA GLY A 152 -14.53 -6.00 -8.77
C GLY A 152 -14.63 -6.78 -7.44
N THR A 153 -13.62 -7.56 -7.07
CA THR A 153 -13.62 -8.32 -5.81
C THR A 153 -12.71 -7.66 -4.79
N GLU A 154 -13.27 -7.30 -3.63
CA GLU A 154 -12.49 -6.79 -2.49
C GLU A 154 -11.70 -7.94 -1.84
N VAL A 155 -10.45 -7.67 -1.49
CA VAL A 155 -9.58 -8.59 -0.76
C VAL A 155 -8.96 -7.88 0.45
N GLU A 156 -8.96 -8.54 1.61
CA GLU A 156 -8.18 -8.12 2.77
C GLU A 156 -6.70 -8.49 2.56
N LEU A 157 -5.81 -7.51 2.65
CA LEU A 157 -4.39 -7.69 2.38
C LEU A 157 -3.51 -7.54 3.61
N VAL A 158 -3.94 -6.76 4.60
CA VAL A 158 -3.23 -6.62 5.88
C VAL A 158 -4.25 -6.61 7.00
N LYS A 159 -3.97 -7.36 8.06
CA LYS A 159 -4.79 -7.41 9.27
C LYS A 159 -3.97 -7.13 10.51
N ALA A 160 -4.34 -6.12 11.26
CA ALA A 160 -3.88 -5.89 12.61
C ALA A 160 -4.94 -6.39 13.58
N GLU A 161 -4.60 -7.41 14.37
CA GLU A 161 -5.43 -7.88 15.48
C GLU A 161 -5.43 -6.86 16.62
N ASP A 162 -6.31 -7.05 17.60
CA ASP A 162 -6.30 -6.29 18.84
C ASP A 162 -4.90 -6.29 19.49
N GLY A 163 -4.43 -5.13 19.92
CA GLY A 163 -3.07 -4.95 20.42
C GLY A 163 -1.98 -4.86 19.36
N LYS A 164 -2.31 -4.84 18.07
CA LYS A 164 -1.38 -4.78 16.95
C LYS A 164 -1.62 -3.54 16.08
N GLY A 165 -0.64 -3.20 15.25
CA GLY A 165 -0.80 -2.23 14.18
C GLY A 165 -0.73 -0.76 14.60
N MET A 166 -0.39 -0.46 15.86
CA MET A 166 -0.20 0.92 16.32
C MET A 166 1.00 1.57 15.68
N GLY A 167 0.94 2.88 15.43
CA GLY A 167 1.98 3.65 14.76
C GLY A 167 1.90 3.54 13.24
N THR A 168 3.02 3.82 12.57
CA THR A 168 3.09 3.84 11.10
C THR A 168 3.63 2.53 10.57
N TRP A 169 2.86 1.86 9.72
CA TRP A 169 3.21 0.60 9.07
C TRP A 169 3.22 0.74 7.55
N VAL A 170 4.27 0.22 6.94
CA VAL A 170 4.45 0.20 5.49
C VAL A 170 4.22 -1.23 4.99
N TYR A 171 3.17 -1.43 4.19
CA TYR A 171 2.93 -2.65 3.42
C TYR A 171 3.60 -2.47 2.06
N ARG A 172 4.77 -3.08 1.89
CA ARG A 172 5.64 -2.93 0.71
C ARG A 172 5.66 -4.18 -0.14
N PHE A 173 5.78 -4.01 -1.45
CA PHE A 173 5.84 -5.08 -2.42
C PHE A 173 7.31 -5.32 -2.82
N GLY A 174 7.95 -6.24 -2.10
CA GLY A 174 9.40 -6.45 -2.10
C GLY A 174 10.10 -5.75 -0.92
N LYS A 175 11.17 -6.33 -0.41
CA LYS A 175 11.94 -5.77 0.71
C LYS A 175 12.82 -4.58 0.33
N ASP A 176 13.17 -4.49 -0.96
CA ASP A 176 14.04 -3.46 -1.55
C ASP A 176 13.67 -3.20 -3.02
N ALA A 177 14.38 -2.30 -3.69
CA ALA A 177 14.15 -1.97 -5.09
C ALA A 177 14.36 -3.17 -6.03
N THR A 178 15.27 -4.09 -5.70
CA THR A 178 15.56 -5.27 -6.52
C THR A 178 14.39 -6.25 -6.51
N GLU A 179 13.89 -6.63 -5.34
CA GLU A 179 12.66 -7.43 -5.24
C GLU A 179 11.45 -6.67 -5.75
N GLY A 180 11.35 -5.38 -5.46
CA GLY A 180 10.26 -4.51 -5.90
C GLY A 180 10.10 -4.47 -7.42
N ALA A 181 11.21 -4.57 -8.16
CA ALA A 181 11.20 -4.56 -9.63
C ALA A 181 10.39 -5.70 -10.27
N THR A 182 10.10 -6.77 -9.53
CA THR A 182 9.33 -7.93 -10.01
C THR A 182 8.13 -8.27 -9.14
N ALA A 183 7.85 -7.47 -8.12
CA ALA A 183 6.83 -7.76 -7.12
C ALA A 183 5.40 -7.41 -7.58
N VAL A 184 5.23 -6.41 -8.44
CA VAL A 184 3.93 -6.03 -9.00
C VAL A 184 3.90 -6.38 -10.47
N LYS A 185 3.02 -7.29 -10.86
CA LYS A 185 3.01 -7.92 -12.18
C LYS A 185 1.65 -7.82 -12.85
N LEU A 186 1.65 -7.54 -14.14
CA LEU A 186 0.50 -7.65 -15.04
C LEU A 186 0.77 -8.76 -16.07
N ASN A 187 0.08 -9.89 -15.94
CA ASN A 187 0.08 -10.93 -16.96
C ASN A 187 -0.96 -10.60 -18.03
N VAL A 188 -0.56 -10.59 -19.28
CA VAL A 188 -1.46 -10.33 -20.42
C VAL A 188 -1.45 -11.54 -21.33
N PRO A 189 -2.60 -12.23 -21.53
CA PRO A 189 -2.69 -13.38 -22.42
C PRO A 189 -2.37 -13.02 -23.87
N GLY A 190 -1.66 -13.90 -24.57
CA GLY A 190 -1.35 -13.72 -25.99
C GLY A 190 -2.61 -13.53 -26.87
N LYS A 191 -3.68 -14.26 -26.52
CA LYS A 191 -4.98 -14.19 -27.22
C LYS A 191 -5.78 -12.91 -26.98
N ALA A 192 -5.41 -12.10 -25.97
CA ALA A 192 -6.10 -10.84 -25.72
C ALA A 192 -5.89 -9.87 -26.90
N ILE A 193 -6.95 -9.20 -27.33
CA ILE A 193 -6.85 -8.14 -28.33
C ILE A 193 -6.19 -6.92 -27.68
N LYS A 194 -5.12 -6.45 -28.29
CA LYS A 194 -4.34 -5.30 -27.82
C LYS A 194 -4.38 -4.22 -28.89
N LEU A 195 -4.93 -3.07 -28.53
CA LEU A 195 -4.93 -1.89 -29.38
C LEU A 195 -3.70 -1.02 -29.05
N ALA A 196 -3.23 -0.24 -29.99
CA ALA A 196 -2.15 0.74 -29.78
C ALA A 196 -2.67 1.97 -29.02
N LYS A 197 -3.16 1.74 -27.79
CA LYS A 197 -3.78 2.70 -26.89
C LYS A 197 -3.32 2.46 -25.46
N GLU A 198 -3.50 3.45 -24.59
CA GLU A 198 -3.33 3.28 -23.16
C GLU A 198 -4.51 2.51 -22.57
N TYR A 199 -4.21 1.57 -21.67
CA TYR A 199 -5.17 0.84 -20.85
C TYR A 199 -4.96 1.21 -19.38
N ARG A 200 -6.04 1.53 -18.68
CA ARG A 200 -6.02 1.91 -17.26
C ARG A 200 -7.01 1.08 -16.45
N THR A 201 -6.68 0.90 -15.20
CA THR A 201 -7.60 0.52 -14.12
C THR A 201 -7.29 1.37 -12.90
N THR A 202 -8.10 1.27 -11.86
CA THR A 202 -7.84 1.87 -10.57
C THR A 202 -7.94 0.82 -9.47
N LEU A 203 -7.21 1.03 -8.38
CA LEU A 203 -7.36 0.29 -7.14
C LEU A 203 -7.93 1.23 -6.09
N THR A 204 -8.94 0.76 -5.35
CA THR A 204 -9.44 1.44 -4.15
C THR A 204 -8.91 0.70 -2.94
N TRP A 205 -8.18 1.40 -2.10
CA TRP A 205 -7.70 0.93 -0.81
C TRP A 205 -8.66 1.37 0.27
N THR A 206 -9.03 0.47 1.17
CA THR A 206 -9.97 0.74 2.25
C THR A 206 -9.41 0.29 3.58
N LEU A 207 -9.40 1.20 4.56
CA LEU A 207 -8.96 0.94 5.91
C LEU A 207 -10.17 0.92 6.83
N LYS A 208 -10.32 -0.17 7.59
CA LYS A 208 -11.43 -0.36 8.51
C LYS A 208 -10.89 -0.65 9.92
N SER A 209 -11.44 0.02 10.93
CA SER A 209 -11.22 -0.38 12.33
C SER A 209 -11.82 -1.76 12.57
N VAL A 210 -11.11 -2.60 13.32
CA VAL A 210 -11.69 -3.84 13.85
C VAL A 210 -12.27 -3.49 15.22
N PRO A 211 -13.61 -3.57 15.42
CA PRO A 211 -14.17 -3.34 16.74
C PRO A 211 -13.61 -4.35 17.72
N THR A 212 -13.16 -3.89 18.89
CA THR A 212 -12.91 -4.79 20.02
C THR A 212 -14.23 -5.43 20.38
N ASN A 213 -14.29 -6.77 20.34
CA ASN A 213 -15.38 -7.47 21.00
C ASN A 213 -15.27 -7.18 22.49
N VAL A 214 -16.05 -6.20 22.96
CA VAL A 214 -16.30 -6.03 24.39
C VAL A 214 -17.10 -7.27 24.77
N GLY A 215 -16.39 -8.32 25.22
CA GLY A 215 -17.01 -9.51 25.74
C GLY A 215 -17.98 -9.11 26.85
N GLY A 216 -19.24 -9.42 26.66
CA GLY A 216 -20.26 -9.31 27.69
C GLY A 216 -20.04 -10.29 28.83
#